data_a507e85cb2b14f8db6e536fd762953b0
#
_entry.id   a507e85cb2b14f8db6e536fd762953b0
#
_cell.length_a   1.000
_cell.length_b   1.000
_cell.length_c   1.000
_cell.angle_alpha   90.00
_cell.angle_beta   90.00
_cell.angle_gamma   90.00
#
_symmetry.space_group_name_H-M   'P 1'
#
loop_
_entity.id
_entity.type
_entity.pdbx_description
1 polymer ?
#
loop_
_entity_poly.entity_id
_entity_poly.type
_entity_poly.pdbx_seq_one_letter_code
_entity_poly.pdbx_strand_id
1 'polypeptide(L)'
;MDQAAAHLLDFSKPFDCALLDQIIQIWSEGNNPQRPAADAFLTKLRESPDMWKRTDAIIETSKLDASKFFILLVLKNTINTRWRVIPQDQREGIRNYIVGKIIALSVSDESMAANRNILLQLNQTLVAILKQDWPHAWPSFITDIVGSSKTSESLCENNMYILRLLSEDVFVFSAESMTAAKIKLMKESLNEEFSQVFHL
;
A
#
# COMPACT_ATOMS: atom_id res chain seq x y z
N MET A 1 13.06 -20.94 15.44
CA MET A 1 12.24 -20.45 14.31
C MET A 1 10.83 -21.01 14.33
N ASP A 2 10.59 -22.29 14.52
CA ASP A 2 9.24 -22.87 14.47
C ASP A 2 8.27 -22.34 15.55
N GLN A 3 8.74 -22.11 16.78
CA GLN A 3 7.93 -21.46 17.82
C GLN A 3 7.61 -19.99 17.52
N ALA A 4 8.59 -19.27 16.95
CA ALA A 4 8.39 -17.89 16.49
C ALA A 4 7.36 -17.83 15.34
N ALA A 5 7.41 -18.82 14.43
CA ALA A 5 6.45 -18.98 13.36
C ALA A 5 5.03 -19.17 13.87
N ALA A 6 4.86 -20.08 14.83
CA ALA A 6 3.55 -20.35 15.43
C ALA A 6 2.98 -19.10 16.13
N HIS A 7 3.83 -18.28 16.75
CA HIS A 7 3.41 -17.07 17.44
C HIS A 7 2.93 -15.98 16.48
N LEU A 8 3.67 -15.70 15.40
CA LEU A 8 3.31 -14.66 14.43
C LEU A 8 2.13 -15.05 13.53
N LEU A 9 1.87 -16.34 13.35
CA LEU A 9 0.70 -16.85 12.62
C LEU A 9 -0.55 -17.01 13.49
N ASP A 10 -0.45 -16.79 14.79
CA ASP A 10 -1.59 -16.84 15.70
C ASP A 10 -2.31 -15.49 15.69
N PHE A 11 -3.36 -15.38 14.87
CA PHE A 11 -4.16 -14.16 14.74
C PHE A 11 -5.06 -13.88 15.96
N SER A 12 -5.14 -14.77 16.94
CA SER A 12 -5.88 -14.56 18.19
C SER A 12 -5.10 -13.68 19.19
N LYS A 13 -3.81 -13.48 18.97
CA LYS A 13 -2.91 -12.72 19.84
C LYS A 13 -2.47 -11.40 19.20
N PRO A 14 -2.04 -10.42 20.02
CA PRO A 14 -1.33 -9.24 19.51
C PRO A 14 -0.11 -9.66 18.68
N PHE A 15 0.14 -8.95 17.60
CA PHE A 15 1.27 -9.26 16.71
C PHE A 15 2.59 -8.77 17.31
N ASP A 16 3.58 -9.64 17.36
CA ASP A 16 4.92 -9.29 17.84
C ASP A 16 5.76 -8.69 16.69
N CYS A 17 5.69 -7.37 16.56
CA CYS A 17 6.44 -6.63 15.55
C CYS A 17 7.95 -6.68 15.79
N ALA A 18 8.41 -6.77 17.06
CA ALA A 18 9.85 -6.87 17.36
C ALA A 18 10.43 -8.20 16.87
N LEU A 19 9.66 -9.29 17.01
CA LEU A 19 10.04 -10.59 16.47
C LEU A 19 10.08 -10.59 14.94
N LEU A 20 9.12 -9.95 14.27
CA LEU A 20 9.17 -9.77 12.82
C LEU A 20 10.41 -8.99 12.39
N ASP A 21 10.73 -7.88 13.08
CA ASP A 21 11.91 -7.06 12.80
C ASP A 21 13.20 -7.89 12.89
N GLN A 22 13.33 -8.72 13.93
CA GLN A 22 14.49 -9.61 14.09
C GLN A 22 14.61 -10.63 12.94
N ILE A 23 13.49 -11.23 12.52
CA ILE A 23 13.49 -12.21 11.42
C ILE A 23 13.87 -11.53 10.09
N ILE A 24 13.35 -10.34 9.82
CA ILE A 24 13.68 -9.58 8.62
C ILE A 24 15.14 -9.13 8.64
N GLN A 25 15.67 -8.75 9.80
CA GLN A 25 17.08 -8.44 9.94
C GLN A 25 17.96 -9.65 9.61
N ILE A 26 17.67 -10.83 10.17
CA ILE A 26 18.36 -12.09 9.85
C ILE A 26 18.31 -12.39 8.34
N TRP A 27 17.14 -12.19 7.72
CA TRP A 27 16.95 -12.40 6.29
C TRP A 27 17.78 -11.44 5.43
N SER A 28 17.93 -10.18 5.86
CA SER A 28 18.68 -9.15 5.13
C SER A 28 20.22 -9.34 5.25
N GLU A 29 20.70 -10.03 6.27
CA GLU A 29 22.12 -10.31 6.47
C GLU A 29 22.59 -11.44 5.52
N GLY A 30 23.32 -11.07 4.45
CA GLY A 30 23.68 -11.99 3.36
C GLY A 30 24.42 -13.26 3.79
N ASN A 31 25.23 -13.23 4.85
CA ASN A 31 26.04 -14.33 5.36
C ASN A 31 25.46 -15.01 6.61
N ASN A 32 24.23 -14.68 7.01
CA ASN A 32 23.64 -15.27 8.21
C ASN A 32 23.23 -16.73 7.93
N PRO A 33 23.72 -17.72 8.70
CA PRO A 33 23.39 -19.13 8.51
C PRO A 33 21.89 -19.43 8.71
N GLN A 34 21.16 -18.57 9.39
CA GLN A 34 19.71 -18.68 9.62
C GLN A 34 18.86 -18.05 8.50
N ARG A 35 19.48 -17.38 7.52
CA ARG A 35 18.77 -16.71 6.42
C ARG A 35 17.81 -17.62 5.65
N PRO A 36 18.16 -18.87 5.29
CA PRO A 36 17.21 -19.75 4.60
C PRO A 36 15.97 -20.07 5.43
N ALA A 37 16.14 -20.22 6.76
CA ALA A 37 15.02 -20.45 7.66
C ALA A 37 14.14 -19.19 7.81
N ALA A 38 14.74 -18.00 7.85
CA ALA A 38 14.04 -16.72 7.85
C ALA A 38 13.25 -16.52 6.55
N ASP A 39 13.85 -16.81 5.39
CA ASP A 39 13.19 -16.72 4.07
C ASP A 39 11.97 -17.64 3.96
N ALA A 40 12.14 -18.92 4.34
CA ALA A 40 11.04 -19.88 4.38
C ALA A 40 9.91 -19.43 5.30
N PHE A 41 10.24 -18.80 6.42
CA PHE A 41 9.26 -18.26 7.34
C PHE A 41 8.53 -17.03 6.79
N LEU A 42 9.24 -16.04 6.25
CA LEU A 42 8.65 -14.86 5.61
C LEU A 42 7.75 -15.26 4.43
N THR A 43 8.11 -16.31 3.71
CA THR A 43 7.27 -16.90 2.66
C THR A 43 5.94 -17.41 3.22
N LYS A 44 5.96 -18.15 4.33
CA LYS A 44 4.72 -18.63 5.00
C LYS A 44 3.86 -17.45 5.50
N LEU A 45 4.48 -16.41 6.05
CA LEU A 45 3.73 -15.20 6.45
C LEU A 45 3.08 -14.53 5.24
N ARG A 46 3.81 -14.37 4.13
CA ARG A 46 3.31 -13.75 2.90
C ARG A 46 2.16 -14.53 2.28
N GLU A 47 2.17 -15.86 2.38
CA GLU A 47 1.14 -16.74 1.87
C GLU A 47 -0.09 -16.85 2.79
N SER A 48 0.03 -16.42 4.04
CA SER A 48 -1.09 -16.40 4.98
C SER A 48 -2.22 -15.49 4.49
N PRO A 49 -3.46 -16.01 4.37
CA PRO A 49 -4.58 -15.25 3.81
C PRO A 49 -4.99 -14.04 4.65
N ASP A 50 -4.62 -14.03 5.93
CA ASP A 50 -5.02 -13.00 6.90
C ASP A 50 -3.88 -12.03 7.29
N MET A 51 -2.65 -12.23 6.76
CA MET A 51 -1.49 -11.43 7.13
C MET A 51 -1.70 -9.93 6.87
N TRP A 52 -2.41 -9.57 5.83
CA TRP A 52 -2.75 -8.18 5.51
C TRP A 52 -3.49 -7.46 6.67
N LYS A 53 -4.19 -8.19 7.54
CA LYS A 53 -4.88 -7.63 8.72
C LYS A 53 -3.92 -7.07 9.77
N ARG A 54 -2.63 -7.33 9.65
CA ARG A 54 -1.57 -6.82 10.54
C ARG A 54 -0.88 -5.57 9.98
N THR A 55 -1.38 -5.03 8.87
CA THR A 55 -0.74 -3.90 8.18
C THR A 55 -0.59 -2.68 9.09
N ASP A 56 -1.65 -2.27 9.74
CA ASP A 56 -1.66 -1.13 10.66
C ASP A 56 -0.70 -1.34 11.83
N ALA A 57 -0.79 -2.49 12.52
CA ALA A 57 0.07 -2.82 13.64
C ALA A 57 1.56 -2.76 13.25
N ILE A 58 1.94 -3.33 12.10
CA ILE A 58 3.33 -3.35 11.66
C ILE A 58 3.81 -1.96 11.23
N ILE A 59 3.01 -1.20 10.49
CA ILE A 59 3.38 0.15 10.05
C ILE A 59 3.57 1.08 11.26
N GLU A 60 2.72 0.97 12.30
CA GLU A 60 2.76 1.84 13.47
C GLU A 60 3.87 1.48 14.46
N THR A 61 4.19 0.21 14.61
CA THR A 61 5.04 -0.24 15.73
C THR A 61 6.40 -0.77 15.30
N SER A 62 6.57 -1.25 14.06
CA SER A 62 7.86 -1.71 13.58
C SER A 62 8.88 -0.57 13.50
N LYS A 63 10.11 -0.86 13.93
CA LYS A 63 11.25 0.06 13.85
C LYS A 63 12.03 -0.07 12.54
N LEU A 64 11.80 -1.15 11.78
CA LEU A 64 12.47 -1.42 10.51
C LEU A 64 11.60 -1.05 9.33
N ASP A 65 12.08 -0.20 8.44
CA ASP A 65 11.40 0.09 7.18
C ASP A 65 11.23 -1.17 6.33
N ALA A 66 12.17 -2.10 6.37
CA ALA A 66 12.06 -3.38 5.67
C ALA A 66 10.83 -4.19 6.10
N SER A 67 10.44 -4.15 7.38
CA SER A 67 9.22 -4.80 7.89
C SER A 67 7.96 -4.09 7.39
N LYS A 68 7.99 -2.75 7.33
CA LYS A 68 6.89 -1.96 6.75
C LYS A 68 6.76 -2.22 5.24
N PHE A 69 7.88 -2.35 4.52
CA PHE A 69 7.86 -2.73 3.10
C PHE A 69 7.32 -4.13 2.89
N PHE A 70 7.73 -5.08 3.71
CA PHE A 70 7.23 -6.44 3.67
C PHE A 70 5.71 -6.49 3.77
N ILE A 71 5.12 -5.83 4.77
CA ILE A 71 3.67 -5.86 4.95
C ILE A 71 2.91 -5.09 3.86
N LEU A 72 3.44 -3.98 3.36
CA LEU A 72 2.85 -3.25 2.24
C LEU A 72 2.88 -4.09 0.94
N LEU A 73 3.93 -4.89 0.73
CA LEU A 73 3.98 -5.85 -0.37
C LEU A 73 2.91 -6.95 -0.22
N VAL A 74 2.73 -7.49 0.99
CA VAL A 74 1.65 -8.46 1.29
C VAL A 74 0.28 -7.84 1.02
N LEU A 75 0.04 -6.64 1.51
CA LEU A 75 -1.22 -5.92 1.29
C LEU A 75 -1.46 -5.66 -0.20
N LYS A 76 -0.45 -5.16 -0.93
CA LYS A 76 -0.55 -4.90 -2.38
C LYS A 76 -0.87 -6.18 -3.16
N ASN A 77 -0.23 -7.29 -2.81
CA ASN A 77 -0.56 -8.59 -3.41
C ASN A 77 -2.01 -9.02 -3.11
N THR A 78 -2.47 -8.83 -1.88
CA THR A 78 -3.86 -9.12 -1.47
C THR A 78 -4.86 -8.26 -2.26
N ILE A 79 -4.58 -6.96 -2.42
CA ILE A 79 -5.40 -6.04 -3.24
C ILE A 79 -5.47 -6.53 -4.69
N ASN A 80 -4.36 -6.92 -5.28
CA ASN A 80 -4.32 -7.35 -6.67
C ASN A 80 -5.04 -8.69 -6.91
N THR A 81 -5.04 -9.59 -5.92
CA THR A 81 -5.51 -10.98 -6.12
C THR A 81 -6.84 -11.29 -5.43
N ARG A 82 -7.17 -10.62 -4.33
CA ARG A 82 -8.29 -10.99 -3.45
C ARG A 82 -9.20 -9.82 -3.06
N TRP A 83 -9.03 -8.62 -3.63
CA TRP A 83 -9.75 -7.42 -3.21
C TRP A 83 -11.27 -7.63 -3.15
N ARG A 84 -11.83 -8.26 -4.18
CA ARG A 84 -13.29 -8.49 -4.29
C ARG A 84 -13.85 -9.48 -3.25
N VAL A 85 -13.00 -10.29 -2.63
CA VAL A 85 -13.40 -11.27 -1.60
C VAL A 85 -13.41 -10.61 -0.20
N ILE A 86 -12.67 -9.52 -0.02
CA ILE A 86 -12.64 -8.75 1.23
C ILE A 86 -13.99 -8.02 1.37
N PRO A 87 -14.66 -8.09 2.55
CA PRO A 87 -15.88 -7.33 2.83
C PRO A 87 -15.70 -5.83 2.58
N GLN A 88 -16.77 -5.16 2.16
CA GLN A 88 -16.72 -3.75 1.75
C GLN A 88 -16.23 -2.83 2.87
N ASP A 89 -16.73 -3.02 4.10
CA ASP A 89 -16.31 -2.26 5.27
C ASP A 89 -14.81 -2.37 5.56
N GLN A 90 -14.24 -3.56 5.38
CA GLN A 90 -12.81 -3.79 5.54
C GLN A 90 -12.01 -3.13 4.40
N ARG A 91 -12.48 -3.19 3.16
CA ARG A 91 -11.85 -2.48 2.02
C ARG A 91 -11.82 -0.98 2.24
N GLU A 92 -12.93 -0.41 2.71
CA GLU A 92 -13.02 1.01 3.07
C GLU A 92 -12.09 1.35 4.24
N GLY A 93 -12.00 0.49 5.24
CA GLY A 93 -11.05 0.64 6.35
C GLY A 93 -9.59 0.66 5.87
N ILE A 94 -9.19 -0.27 5.01
CA ILE A 94 -7.84 -0.30 4.40
C ILE A 94 -7.58 0.97 3.62
N ARG A 95 -8.50 1.38 2.75
CA ARG A 95 -8.40 2.60 1.95
C ARG A 95 -8.19 3.83 2.82
N ASN A 96 -9.05 4.01 3.81
CA ASN A 96 -9.00 5.16 4.73
C ASN A 96 -7.70 5.18 5.54
N TYR A 97 -7.21 4.03 5.97
CA TYR A 97 -5.93 3.91 6.66
C TYR A 97 -4.76 4.33 5.76
N ILE A 98 -4.69 3.82 4.53
CA ILE A 98 -3.61 4.16 3.59
C ILE A 98 -3.63 5.64 3.25
N VAL A 99 -4.80 6.20 2.92
CA VAL A 99 -4.97 7.64 2.65
C VAL A 99 -4.55 8.49 3.86
N GLY A 100 -5.02 8.14 5.05
CA GLY A 100 -4.66 8.84 6.28
C GLY A 100 -3.15 8.84 6.56
N LYS A 101 -2.47 7.71 6.30
CA LYS A 101 -1.01 7.62 6.42
C LYS A 101 -0.28 8.47 5.38
N ILE A 102 -0.71 8.48 4.14
CA ILE A 102 -0.14 9.33 3.09
C ILE A 102 -0.26 10.80 3.51
N ILE A 103 -1.44 11.25 3.93
CA ILE A 103 -1.65 12.63 4.39
C ILE A 103 -0.73 12.95 5.57
N ALA A 104 -0.68 12.09 6.59
CA ALA A 104 0.14 12.30 7.79
C ALA A 104 1.64 12.41 7.48
N LEU A 105 2.14 11.69 6.48
CA LEU A 105 3.55 11.73 6.05
C LEU A 105 3.84 12.85 5.05
N SER A 106 2.82 13.49 4.48
CA SER A 106 2.95 14.55 3.48
C SER A 106 2.65 15.94 4.04
N VAL A 107 2.76 16.14 5.36
CA VAL A 107 2.44 17.43 6.02
C VAL A 107 3.49 18.51 5.78
N SER A 108 4.74 18.12 5.48
CA SER A 108 5.85 19.04 5.16
C SER A 108 6.90 18.34 4.32
N ASP A 109 7.78 19.13 3.69
CA ASP A 109 8.89 18.62 2.88
C ASP A 109 9.88 17.80 3.71
N GLU A 110 10.14 18.19 4.95
CA GLU A 110 11.01 17.44 5.87
C GLU A 110 10.40 16.08 6.20
N SER A 111 9.08 16.02 6.43
CA SER A 111 8.37 14.76 6.69
C SER A 111 8.41 13.85 5.45
N MET A 112 8.17 14.40 4.26
CA MET A 112 8.23 13.66 3.00
C MET A 112 9.65 13.12 2.73
N ALA A 113 10.68 13.93 2.95
CA ALA A 113 12.07 13.53 2.78
C ALA A 113 12.46 12.41 3.76
N ALA A 114 12.10 12.55 5.03
CA ALA A 114 12.38 11.55 6.07
C ALA A 114 11.67 10.21 5.83
N ASN A 115 10.49 10.24 5.20
CA ASN A 115 9.64 9.06 5.00
C ASN A 115 9.53 8.66 3.51
N ARG A 116 10.41 9.14 2.64
CA ARG A 116 10.32 9.01 1.19
C ARG A 116 10.03 7.58 0.72
N ASN A 117 10.76 6.61 1.25
CA ASN A 117 10.65 5.23 0.79
C ASN A 117 9.31 4.59 1.19
N ILE A 118 8.86 4.85 2.41
CA ILE A 118 7.57 4.36 2.91
C ILE A 118 6.41 5.04 2.16
N LEU A 119 6.51 6.35 1.95
CA LEU A 119 5.52 7.13 1.21
C LEU A 119 5.36 6.60 -0.23
N LEU A 120 6.47 6.26 -0.90
CA LEU A 120 6.45 5.65 -2.22
C LEU A 120 5.67 4.32 -2.23
N GLN A 121 5.89 3.45 -1.24
CA GLN A 121 5.16 2.18 -1.14
C GLN A 121 3.68 2.37 -0.81
N LEU A 122 3.33 3.34 0.03
CA LEU A 122 1.95 3.71 0.32
C LEU A 122 1.24 4.25 -0.93
N ASN A 123 1.88 5.13 -1.70
CA ASN A 123 1.35 5.65 -2.96
C ASN A 123 1.09 4.52 -3.98
N GLN A 124 2.02 3.59 -4.14
CA GLN A 124 1.84 2.41 -4.99
C GLN A 124 0.70 1.50 -4.50
N THR A 125 0.53 1.36 -3.18
CA THR A 125 -0.56 0.60 -2.59
C THR A 125 -1.90 1.29 -2.85
N LEU A 126 -1.96 2.62 -2.73
CA LEU A 126 -3.15 3.39 -3.07
C LEU A 126 -3.52 3.24 -4.55
N VAL A 127 -2.55 3.31 -5.46
CA VAL A 127 -2.80 3.07 -6.90
C VAL A 127 -3.33 1.65 -7.15
N ALA A 128 -2.83 0.64 -6.43
CA ALA A 128 -3.38 -0.71 -6.52
C ALA A 128 -4.86 -0.76 -6.06
N ILE A 129 -5.25 -0.04 -5.00
CA ILE A 129 -6.66 0.10 -4.57
C ILE A 129 -7.48 0.80 -5.67
N LEU A 130 -6.98 1.91 -6.22
CA LEU A 130 -7.67 2.67 -7.28
C LEU A 130 -7.94 1.80 -8.51
N LYS A 131 -7.01 0.95 -8.90
CA LYS A 131 -7.22 0.00 -10.01
C LYS A 131 -8.36 -0.99 -9.74
N GLN A 132 -8.71 -1.23 -8.49
CA GLN A 132 -9.87 -2.07 -8.14
C GLN A 132 -11.15 -1.26 -8.02
N ASP A 133 -11.13 -0.13 -7.32
CA ASP A 133 -12.31 0.59 -6.86
C ASP A 133 -12.74 1.75 -7.77
N TRP A 134 -11.79 2.50 -8.36
CA TRP A 134 -12.13 3.65 -9.19
C TRP A 134 -12.51 3.21 -10.62
N PRO A 135 -13.47 3.87 -11.30
CA PRO A 135 -14.31 4.96 -10.79
C PRO A 135 -15.57 4.52 -10.03
N HIS A 136 -15.93 3.23 -10.01
CA HIS A 136 -17.25 2.78 -9.56
C HIS A 136 -17.44 2.75 -8.04
N ALA A 137 -16.52 2.12 -7.31
CA ALA A 137 -16.61 1.99 -5.86
C ALA A 137 -16.01 3.19 -5.10
N TRP A 138 -15.26 4.03 -5.81
CA TRP A 138 -14.74 5.31 -5.28
C TRP A 138 -14.84 6.42 -6.34
N PRO A 139 -16.05 6.87 -6.68
CA PRO A 139 -16.24 7.87 -7.75
C PRO A 139 -15.69 9.25 -7.40
N SER A 140 -15.60 9.61 -6.12
CA SER A 140 -15.12 10.92 -5.67
C SER A 140 -13.59 11.07 -5.66
N PHE A 141 -12.82 10.03 -6.03
CA PHE A 141 -11.36 10.04 -5.87
C PHE A 141 -10.68 11.29 -6.44
N ILE A 142 -11.00 11.67 -7.68
CA ILE A 142 -10.37 12.85 -8.31
C ILE A 142 -10.76 14.14 -7.56
N THR A 143 -12.02 14.29 -7.20
CA THR A 143 -12.48 15.44 -6.40
C THR A 143 -11.81 15.47 -5.02
N ASP A 144 -11.67 14.32 -4.36
CA ASP A 144 -11.05 14.20 -3.03
C ASP A 144 -9.56 14.56 -3.10
N ILE A 145 -8.82 14.05 -4.09
CA ILE A 145 -7.38 14.33 -4.23
C ILE A 145 -7.12 15.79 -4.60
N VAL A 146 -7.94 16.37 -5.49
CA VAL A 146 -7.87 17.80 -5.83
C VAL A 146 -8.20 18.66 -4.61
N GLY A 147 -9.24 18.30 -3.85
CA GLY A 147 -9.61 19.00 -2.63
C GLY A 147 -8.50 19.00 -1.58
N SER A 148 -7.91 17.83 -1.34
CA SER A 148 -6.81 17.69 -0.35
C SER A 148 -5.53 18.39 -0.79
N SER A 149 -5.26 18.51 -2.09
CA SER A 149 -4.08 19.21 -2.63
C SER A 149 -4.06 20.72 -2.30
N LYS A 150 -5.21 21.29 -1.97
CA LYS A 150 -5.31 22.71 -1.59
C LYS A 150 -4.90 22.98 -0.13
N THR A 151 -4.61 21.96 0.64
CA THR A 151 -4.31 22.10 2.09
C THR A 151 -2.85 22.40 2.38
N SER A 152 -1.92 21.87 1.57
CA SER A 152 -0.48 22.16 1.66
C SER A 152 0.23 21.86 0.34
N GLU A 153 1.35 22.54 0.09
CA GLU A 153 2.18 22.36 -1.09
C GLU A 153 2.78 20.95 -1.15
N SER A 154 3.34 20.47 -0.03
CA SER A 154 3.92 19.12 0.06
C SER A 154 2.88 18.02 -0.25
N LEU A 155 1.65 18.16 0.27
CA LEU A 155 0.58 17.20 -0.04
C LEU A 155 0.16 17.31 -1.51
N CYS A 156 0.13 18.52 -2.08
CA CYS A 156 -0.14 18.72 -3.50
C CYS A 156 0.91 17.98 -4.37
N GLU A 157 2.20 18.16 -4.05
CA GLU A 157 3.28 17.45 -4.75
C GLU A 157 3.11 15.93 -4.70
N ASN A 158 2.84 15.38 -3.51
CA ASN A 158 2.61 13.94 -3.39
C ASN A 158 1.35 13.47 -4.13
N ASN A 159 0.28 14.25 -4.12
CA ASN A 159 -0.95 13.93 -4.84
C ASN A 159 -0.73 13.95 -6.37
N MET A 160 0.04 14.90 -6.88
CA MET A 160 0.46 14.90 -8.29
C MET A 160 1.29 13.67 -8.65
N TYR A 161 2.15 13.22 -7.74
CA TYR A 161 2.88 11.97 -7.91
C TYR A 161 1.95 10.74 -7.97
N ILE A 162 0.93 10.67 -7.11
CA ILE A 162 -0.10 9.60 -7.14
C ILE A 162 -0.84 9.61 -8.48
N LEU A 163 -1.29 10.77 -8.95
CA LEU A 163 -1.97 10.92 -10.25
C LEU A 163 -1.08 10.49 -11.41
N ARG A 164 0.23 10.81 -11.35
CA ARG A 164 1.21 10.36 -12.32
C ARG A 164 1.32 8.83 -12.33
N LEU A 165 1.49 8.19 -11.17
CA LEU A 165 1.55 6.73 -11.05
C LEU A 165 0.30 6.05 -11.62
N LEU A 166 -0.88 6.59 -11.29
CA LEU A 166 -2.15 6.08 -11.82
C LEU A 166 -2.20 6.21 -13.34
N SER A 167 -1.80 7.36 -13.88
CA SER A 167 -1.75 7.61 -15.32
C SER A 167 -0.78 6.66 -16.03
N GLU A 168 0.42 6.46 -15.50
CA GLU A 168 1.40 5.52 -16.04
C GLU A 168 0.83 4.09 -16.07
N ASP A 169 0.20 3.63 -14.97
CA ASP A 169 -0.43 2.32 -14.91
C ASP A 169 -1.58 2.15 -15.91
N VAL A 170 -2.40 3.19 -16.11
CA VAL A 170 -3.57 3.14 -17.01
C VAL A 170 -3.18 3.28 -18.48
N PHE A 171 -2.22 4.13 -18.82
CA PHE A 171 -1.89 4.45 -20.22
C PHE A 171 -0.70 3.67 -20.76
N VAL A 172 0.28 3.29 -19.90
CA VAL A 172 1.54 2.67 -20.33
C VAL A 172 1.57 1.17 -19.99
N PHE A 173 1.30 0.80 -18.73
CA PHE A 173 1.46 -0.57 -18.22
C PHE A 173 0.16 -1.37 -18.14
N SER A 174 -0.90 -0.88 -18.73
CA SER A 174 -2.26 -1.41 -18.59
C SER A 174 -2.45 -2.87 -19.02
N ALA A 175 -1.62 -3.39 -19.94
CA ALA A 175 -1.82 -4.71 -20.54
C ALA A 175 -1.57 -5.89 -19.58
N GLU A 176 -0.81 -5.70 -18.49
CA GLU A 176 -0.39 -6.81 -17.62
C GLU A 176 -1.28 -7.02 -16.39
N SER A 177 -2.07 -6.03 -15.98
CA SER A 177 -2.75 -6.04 -14.67
C SER A 177 -4.25 -5.76 -14.68
N MET A 178 -4.81 -5.41 -15.83
CA MET A 178 -6.23 -5.02 -15.95
C MET A 178 -6.86 -5.55 -17.23
N THR A 179 -8.19 -5.76 -17.21
CA THR A 179 -8.95 -6.10 -18.44
C THR A 179 -9.05 -4.90 -19.37
N ALA A 180 -9.14 -5.13 -20.67
CA ALA A 180 -9.30 -4.07 -21.68
C ALA A 180 -10.51 -3.16 -21.39
N ALA A 181 -11.63 -3.73 -20.91
CA ALA A 181 -12.81 -2.97 -20.54
C ALA A 181 -12.53 -2.02 -19.34
N LYS A 182 -11.81 -2.49 -18.32
CA LYS A 182 -11.44 -1.66 -17.16
C LYS A 182 -10.50 -0.53 -17.58
N ILE A 183 -9.50 -0.83 -18.42
CA ILE A 183 -8.58 0.17 -18.96
C ILE A 183 -9.33 1.26 -19.72
N LYS A 184 -10.24 0.87 -20.61
CA LYS A 184 -11.04 1.82 -21.37
C LYS A 184 -11.84 2.73 -20.45
N LEU A 185 -12.55 2.16 -19.48
CA LEU A 185 -13.35 2.90 -18.51
C LEU A 185 -12.48 3.91 -17.72
N MET A 186 -11.33 3.47 -17.22
CA MET A 186 -10.43 4.36 -16.44
C MET A 186 -9.87 5.49 -17.32
N LYS A 187 -9.56 5.22 -18.59
CA LYS A 187 -9.12 6.25 -19.55
C LYS A 187 -10.21 7.29 -19.81
N GLU A 188 -11.43 6.84 -20.02
CA GLU A 188 -12.59 7.72 -20.23
C GLU A 188 -12.83 8.60 -18.99
N SER A 189 -12.85 8.00 -17.79
CA SER A 189 -13.04 8.74 -16.55
C SER A 189 -11.89 9.73 -16.26
N LEU A 190 -10.62 9.35 -16.50
CA LEU A 190 -9.49 10.27 -16.36
C LEU A 190 -9.63 11.47 -17.32
N ASN A 191 -10.02 11.24 -18.57
CA ASN A 191 -10.19 12.33 -19.53
C ASN A 191 -11.34 13.26 -19.16
N GLU A 192 -12.47 12.73 -18.66
CA GLU A 192 -13.61 13.52 -18.22
C GLU A 192 -13.30 14.38 -16.99
N GLU A 193 -12.56 13.83 -16.04
CA GLU A 193 -12.25 14.51 -14.78
C GLU A 193 -10.94 15.31 -14.82
N PHE A 194 -10.17 15.20 -15.91
CA PHE A 194 -8.83 15.79 -16.03
C PHE A 194 -8.84 17.33 -15.92
N SER A 195 -9.92 17.98 -16.35
CA SER A 195 -10.07 19.43 -16.21
C SER A 195 -10.00 19.90 -14.75
N GLN A 196 -10.44 19.07 -13.79
CA GLN A 196 -10.39 19.40 -12.36
C GLN A 196 -8.95 19.47 -11.85
N VAL A 197 -8.05 18.62 -12.39
CA VAL A 197 -6.64 18.56 -12.00
C VAL A 197 -5.85 19.79 -12.50
N PHE A 198 -6.24 20.37 -13.64
CA PHE A 198 -5.57 21.57 -14.17
C PHE A 198 -5.80 22.85 -13.36
N HIS A 199 -6.70 22.85 -12.41
CA HIS A 199 -6.97 24.00 -11.55
C HIS A 199 -6.29 23.89 -10.17
N LEU A 200 -5.35 22.95 -10.01
CA LEU A 200 -4.45 22.84 -8.86
C LEU A 200 -3.24 23.77 -9.01
#